data_d80e9b3716f950ba99c1d959d52e115b
#
_entry.id   d80e9b3716f950ba99c1d959d52e115b
#
_cell.length_a   1.000
_cell.length_b   1.000
_cell.length_c   1.000
_cell.angle_alpha   90.00
_cell.angle_beta   90.00
_cell.angle_gamma   90.00
#
_symmetry.space_group_name_H-M   'P 1'
#
loop_
_entity.id
_entity.type
_entity.pdbx_description
1 polymer ?
#
loop_
_entity_poly.entity_id
_entity_poly.type
_entity_poly.pdbx_seq_one_letter_code
_entity_poly.pdbx_strand_id
1 'polypeptide(L)'
;MITIEETEKMLDDIANGFPNELYRELNGGILLLPQAKRNPAGRNLYILGEYNKGGSLGRYIAVYYGSMIRVFGHLDKERFREELVRVLKHEFTHHVESLAGEKGLEIKDAQFLADYLNKNK
;
A
#
# COMPACT_ATOMS: atom_id res chain seq x y z
N MET A 1 19.22 11.57 -0.15
CA MET A 1 18.24 10.52 -0.58
C MET A 1 17.52 9.97 0.63
N ILE A 2 16.23 9.72 0.49
CA ILE A 2 15.43 9.18 1.58
C ILE A 2 15.83 7.74 1.83
N THR A 3 16.16 7.41 3.08
CA THR A 3 16.62 6.07 3.44
C THR A 3 15.45 5.11 3.66
N ILE A 4 15.73 3.80 3.68
CA ILE A 4 14.71 2.81 3.96
C ILE A 4 14.17 2.97 5.39
N GLU A 5 15.02 3.36 6.34
CA GLU A 5 14.61 3.61 7.73
C GLU A 5 13.65 4.80 7.81
N GLU A 6 13.93 5.86 7.06
CA GLU A 6 13.03 7.01 6.99
C GLU A 6 11.69 6.63 6.36
N THR A 7 11.73 5.79 5.33
CA THR A 7 10.54 5.30 4.65
C THR A 7 9.70 4.44 5.58
N GLU A 8 10.35 3.59 6.38
CA GLU A 8 9.66 2.74 7.36
C GLU A 8 8.88 3.59 8.37
N LYS A 9 9.51 4.65 8.89
CA LYS A 9 8.84 5.58 9.82
C LYS A 9 7.66 6.27 9.17
N MET A 10 7.80 6.69 7.92
CA MET A 10 6.70 7.30 7.18
C MET A 10 5.53 6.33 7.04
N LEU A 11 5.83 5.06 6.69
CA LEU A 11 4.79 4.04 6.55
C LEU A 11 4.07 3.79 7.87
N ASP A 12 4.79 3.71 8.97
CA ASP A 12 4.20 3.51 10.28
C ASP A 12 3.25 4.66 10.63
N ASP A 13 3.68 5.89 10.41
CA ASP A 13 2.83 7.07 10.67
C ASP A 13 1.58 7.07 9.80
N ILE A 14 1.74 6.78 8.51
CA ILE A 14 0.63 6.74 7.57
C ILE A 14 -0.35 5.65 7.98
N ALA A 15 0.17 4.45 8.27
CA ALA A 15 -0.65 3.30 8.63
C ALA A 15 -1.43 3.53 9.92
N ASN A 16 -0.84 4.21 10.88
CA ASN A 16 -1.51 4.53 12.15
C ASN A 16 -2.68 5.51 11.98
N GLY A 17 -2.67 6.28 10.89
CA GLY A 17 -3.75 7.22 10.59
C GLY A 17 -4.93 6.62 9.84
N PHE A 18 -4.80 5.40 9.34
CA PHE A 18 -5.89 4.75 8.61
C PHE A 18 -6.90 4.12 9.58
N PRO A 19 -8.19 4.04 9.17
CA PRO A 19 -9.20 3.39 10.01
C PRO A 19 -8.84 1.94 10.33
N ASN A 20 -9.10 1.51 11.57
CA ASN A 20 -8.80 0.14 12.00
C ASN A 20 -9.50 -0.91 11.13
N GLU A 21 -10.67 -0.59 10.62
CA GLU A 21 -11.46 -1.49 9.78
C GLU A 21 -10.70 -1.92 8.51
N LEU A 22 -9.77 -1.11 8.03
CA LEU A 22 -8.95 -1.47 6.87
C LEU A 22 -8.03 -2.65 7.14
N TYR A 23 -7.69 -2.89 8.41
CA TYR A 23 -6.75 -3.96 8.76
C TYR A 23 -7.42 -5.31 9.00
N ARG A 24 -8.75 -5.36 8.89
CA ARG A 24 -9.50 -6.61 9.03
C ARG A 24 -8.97 -7.64 8.05
N GLU A 25 -8.62 -8.83 8.53
CA GLU A 25 -8.10 -9.94 7.73
C GLU A 25 -6.76 -9.67 7.04
N LEU A 26 -6.11 -8.54 7.32
CA LEU A 26 -4.79 -8.24 6.77
C LEU A 26 -3.72 -8.84 7.68
N ASN A 27 -3.70 -10.16 7.76
CA ASN A 27 -2.89 -10.91 8.73
C ASN A 27 -1.39 -10.78 8.53
N GLY A 28 -0.95 -10.59 7.30
CA GLY A 28 0.46 -10.38 6.98
C GLY A 28 0.91 -8.92 7.11
N GLY A 29 -0.04 -8.01 7.32
CA GLY A 29 0.27 -6.59 7.52
C GLY A 29 0.82 -5.89 6.29
N ILE A 30 1.59 -4.83 6.55
CA ILE A 30 2.27 -4.05 5.52
C ILE A 30 3.76 -4.32 5.64
N LEU A 31 4.39 -4.78 4.55
CA LEU A 31 5.80 -5.09 4.51
C LEU A 31 6.54 -4.08 3.64
N LEU A 32 7.65 -3.55 4.14
CA LEU A 32 8.54 -2.72 3.34
C LEU A 32 9.71 -3.59 2.89
N LEU A 33 9.80 -3.80 1.57
CA LEU A 33 10.83 -4.65 0.98
C LEU A 33 11.88 -3.79 0.28
N PRO A 34 13.17 -4.14 0.38
CA PRO A 34 14.22 -3.25 -0.13
C PRO A 34 14.38 -3.20 -1.64
N GLN A 35 13.94 -4.22 -2.35
CA GLN A 35 14.22 -4.31 -3.78
C GLN A 35 13.40 -3.34 -4.63
N ALA A 36 13.91 -3.11 -5.83
CA ALA A 36 13.17 -2.46 -6.90
C ALA A 36 12.56 -3.59 -7.73
N LYS A 37 11.24 -3.62 -7.83
CA LYS A 37 10.55 -4.65 -8.59
C LYS A 37 10.13 -4.09 -9.94
N ARG A 38 10.69 -4.65 -11.01
CA ARG A 38 10.36 -4.20 -12.37
C ARG A 38 9.01 -4.74 -12.80
N ASN A 39 8.28 -3.90 -13.54
CA ASN A 39 7.05 -4.33 -14.19
C ASN A 39 7.43 -4.91 -15.56
N PRO A 40 7.09 -6.18 -15.85
CA PRO A 40 7.43 -6.78 -17.13
C PRO A 40 6.74 -6.14 -18.33
N ALA A 41 5.73 -5.31 -18.11
CA ALA A 41 5.00 -4.64 -19.19
C ALA A 41 5.81 -3.56 -19.90
N GLY A 42 6.93 -3.11 -19.34
CA GLY A 42 7.73 -2.09 -20.01
C GLY A 42 9.07 -1.81 -19.32
N ARG A 43 9.95 -1.14 -20.08
CA ARG A 43 11.23 -0.68 -19.56
C ARG A 43 10.99 0.47 -18.60
N ASN A 44 11.79 0.55 -17.55
CA ASN A 44 11.72 1.62 -16.56
C ASN A 44 10.37 1.76 -15.87
N LEU A 45 9.54 0.72 -15.97
CA LEU A 45 8.32 0.64 -15.20
C LEU A 45 8.58 -0.21 -13.96
N TYR A 46 8.12 0.28 -12.81
CA TYR A 46 8.34 -0.37 -11.54
C TYR A 46 7.02 -0.62 -10.83
N ILE A 47 6.94 -1.74 -10.13
CA ILE A 47 5.82 -2.05 -9.25
C ILE A 47 6.16 -1.41 -7.91
N LEU A 48 5.35 -0.45 -7.49
CA LEU A 48 5.57 0.30 -6.25
C LEU A 48 5.06 -0.44 -5.04
N GLY A 49 3.93 -1.12 -5.19
CA GLY A 49 3.32 -1.93 -4.14
C GLY A 49 2.50 -3.03 -4.74
N GLU A 50 2.17 -4.02 -3.91
CA GLU A 50 1.33 -5.15 -4.31
C GLU A 50 0.46 -5.58 -3.16
N TYR A 51 -0.77 -5.97 -3.48
CA TYR A 51 -1.65 -6.64 -2.54
C TYR A 51 -1.61 -8.14 -2.85
N ASN A 52 -1.31 -8.93 -1.85
CA ASN A 52 -1.19 -10.38 -2.02
C ASN A 52 -2.11 -11.10 -1.06
N LYS A 53 -2.60 -12.26 -1.48
CA LYS A 53 -3.40 -13.12 -0.63
C LYS A 53 -3.04 -14.58 -0.89
N GLY A 54 -3.13 -15.38 0.14
CA GLY A 54 -2.72 -16.79 0.08
C GLY A 54 -1.34 -16.99 0.68
N GLY A 55 -0.91 -18.25 0.71
CA GLY A 55 0.36 -18.60 1.34
C GLY A 55 0.31 -18.45 2.84
N SER A 56 1.47 -18.56 3.49
CA SER A 56 1.58 -18.58 4.95
C SER A 56 1.30 -17.23 5.60
N LEU A 57 1.50 -16.13 4.88
CA LEU A 57 1.26 -14.79 5.40
C LEU A 57 -0.22 -14.37 5.33
N GLY A 58 -1.03 -15.09 4.57
CA GLY A 58 -2.41 -14.70 4.33
C GLY A 58 -2.46 -13.46 3.43
N ARG A 59 -3.29 -12.47 3.81
CA ARG A 59 -3.39 -11.21 3.07
C ARG A 59 -2.35 -10.23 3.59
N TYR A 60 -1.63 -9.59 2.67
CA TYR A 60 -0.65 -8.57 3.04
C TYR A 60 -0.43 -7.59 1.90
N ILE A 61 0.12 -6.43 2.26
CA ILE A 61 0.53 -5.40 1.31
C ILE A 61 2.05 -5.32 1.34
N ALA A 62 2.68 -5.39 0.17
CA ALA A 62 4.12 -5.17 0.04
C ALA A 62 4.36 -3.80 -0.60
N VAL A 63 5.29 -3.04 -0.05
CA VAL A 63 5.76 -1.77 -0.63
C VAL A 63 7.24 -1.97 -0.98
N TYR A 64 7.62 -1.66 -2.19
CA TYR A 64 8.97 -1.88 -2.68
C TYR A 64 9.78 -0.58 -2.58
N TYR A 65 10.64 -0.51 -1.58
CA TYR A 65 11.46 0.67 -1.34
C TYR A 65 12.30 1.04 -2.56
N GLY A 66 12.99 0.07 -3.16
CA GLY A 66 13.82 0.30 -4.33
C GLY A 66 13.03 0.88 -5.50
N SER A 67 11.80 0.39 -5.70
CA SER A 67 10.90 0.93 -6.73
C SER A 67 10.52 2.38 -6.43
N MET A 68 10.16 2.65 -5.17
CA MET A 68 9.79 4.00 -4.73
C MET A 68 10.93 4.99 -4.99
N ILE A 69 12.17 4.61 -4.68
CA ILE A 69 13.33 5.47 -4.88
C ILE A 69 13.60 5.68 -6.37
N ARG A 70 13.47 4.63 -7.19
CA ARG A 70 13.69 4.76 -8.64
C ARG A 70 12.72 5.73 -9.28
N VAL A 71 11.47 5.73 -8.85
CA VAL A 71 10.43 6.57 -9.44
C VAL A 71 10.35 7.93 -8.77
N PHE A 72 10.45 7.99 -7.45
CA PHE A 72 10.17 9.19 -6.67
C PHE A 72 11.34 9.69 -5.82
N GLY A 73 12.52 9.10 -5.96
CA GLY A 73 13.68 9.44 -5.13
C GLY A 73 14.16 10.88 -5.28
N HIS A 74 13.75 11.55 -6.35
CA HIS A 74 14.11 12.95 -6.61
C HIS A 74 13.22 13.94 -5.85
N LEU A 75 12.13 13.47 -5.27
CA LEU A 75 11.19 14.32 -4.54
C LEU A 75 11.70 14.64 -3.13
N ASP A 76 11.22 15.74 -2.56
CA ASP A 76 11.46 16.01 -1.15
C ASP A 76 10.65 15.03 -0.28
N LYS A 77 10.93 15.02 1.02
CA LYS A 77 10.32 14.07 1.95
C LYS A 77 8.80 14.17 1.98
N GLU A 78 8.28 15.39 1.96
CA GLU A 78 6.84 15.61 2.02
C GLU A 78 6.13 15.01 0.81
N ARG A 79 6.64 15.26 -0.38
CA ARG A 79 6.06 14.74 -1.62
C ARG A 79 6.26 13.25 -1.76
N PHE A 80 7.40 12.74 -1.31
CA PHE A 80 7.66 11.30 -1.28
C PHE A 80 6.63 10.61 -0.38
N ARG A 81 6.36 11.21 0.80
CA ARG A 81 5.34 10.70 1.71
C ARG A 81 3.96 10.67 1.06
N GLU A 82 3.60 11.70 0.32
CA GLU A 82 2.33 11.73 -0.41
C GLU A 82 2.21 10.57 -1.40
N GLU A 83 3.31 10.23 -2.06
CA GLU A 83 3.33 9.09 -2.99
C GLU A 83 3.20 7.75 -2.25
N LEU A 84 3.80 7.62 -1.06
CA LEU A 84 3.59 6.44 -0.21
C LEU A 84 2.13 6.31 0.19
N VAL A 85 1.48 7.40 0.56
CA VAL A 85 0.05 7.40 0.90
C VAL A 85 -0.77 6.89 -0.30
N ARG A 86 -0.44 7.37 -1.49
CA ARG A 86 -1.15 6.99 -2.71
C ARG A 86 -0.99 5.50 -2.99
N VAL A 87 0.22 4.98 -2.84
CA VAL A 87 0.49 3.54 -3.03
C VAL A 87 -0.30 2.70 -2.03
N LEU A 88 -0.27 3.07 -0.74
CA LEU A 88 -1.02 2.34 0.28
C LEU A 88 -2.52 2.37 0.02
N LYS A 89 -3.08 3.52 -0.34
CA LYS A 89 -4.51 3.61 -0.65
C LYS A 89 -4.89 2.72 -1.82
N HIS A 90 -4.03 2.65 -2.82
CA HIS A 90 -4.27 1.79 -3.98
C HIS A 90 -4.32 0.32 -3.56
N GLU A 91 -3.37 -0.13 -2.75
CA GLU A 91 -3.33 -1.54 -2.32
C GLU A 91 -4.47 -1.86 -1.34
N PHE A 92 -4.81 -0.93 -0.44
CA PHE A 92 -5.97 -1.13 0.42
C PHE A 92 -7.28 -1.19 -0.36
N THR A 93 -7.37 -0.52 -1.51
CA THR A 93 -8.55 -0.63 -2.37
C THR A 93 -8.73 -2.09 -2.82
N HIS A 94 -7.64 -2.75 -3.22
CA HIS A 94 -7.69 -4.16 -3.57
C HIS A 94 -8.09 -5.03 -2.38
N HIS A 95 -7.60 -4.68 -1.19
CA HIS A 95 -7.96 -5.42 0.02
C HIS A 95 -9.46 -5.31 0.31
N VAL A 96 -10.03 -4.11 0.24
CA VAL A 96 -11.47 -3.90 0.46
C VAL A 96 -12.28 -4.68 -0.58
N GLU A 97 -11.87 -4.65 -1.82
CA GLU A 97 -12.52 -5.42 -2.90
C GLU A 97 -12.49 -6.92 -2.61
N SER A 98 -11.34 -7.41 -2.15
CA SER A 98 -11.18 -8.82 -1.78
C SER A 98 -12.08 -9.21 -0.61
N LEU A 99 -12.17 -8.36 0.42
CA LEU A 99 -13.03 -8.63 1.57
C LEU A 99 -14.50 -8.62 1.17
N ALA A 100 -14.92 -7.72 0.31
CA ALA A 100 -16.30 -7.65 -0.16
C ALA A 100 -16.67 -8.90 -0.95
N GLY A 101 -15.74 -9.40 -1.80
CA GLY A 101 -16.00 -10.56 -2.62
C GLY A 101 -15.87 -11.90 -1.92
N GLU A 102 -14.93 -12.04 -0.99
CA GLU A 102 -14.56 -13.33 -0.43
C GLU A 102 -14.89 -13.51 1.05
N LYS A 103 -14.99 -12.43 1.81
CA LYS A 103 -15.18 -12.49 3.26
C LYS A 103 -16.50 -11.89 3.74
N GLY A 104 -17.40 -11.57 2.82
CA GLY A 104 -18.73 -11.09 3.17
C GLY A 104 -18.75 -9.73 3.84
N LEU A 105 -17.79 -8.87 3.53
CA LEU A 105 -17.83 -7.49 4.00
C LEU A 105 -19.11 -6.84 3.50
N GLU A 106 -19.90 -6.27 4.41
CA GLU A 106 -21.16 -5.65 4.05
C GLU A 106 -20.96 -4.50 3.05
N ILE A 107 -21.90 -4.36 2.13
CA ILE A 107 -21.83 -3.30 1.09
C ILE A 107 -21.65 -1.93 1.72
N LYS A 108 -22.35 -1.67 2.83
CA LYS A 108 -22.28 -0.42 3.56
C LYS A 108 -20.86 -0.12 4.05
N ASP A 109 -20.20 -1.11 4.64
CA ASP A 109 -18.84 -0.97 5.15
C ASP A 109 -17.85 -0.84 4.01
N ALA A 110 -18.02 -1.62 2.94
CA ALA A 110 -17.17 -1.53 1.76
C ALA A 110 -17.25 -0.15 1.14
N GLN A 111 -18.45 0.42 1.06
CA GLN A 111 -18.66 1.76 0.49
C GLN A 111 -17.98 2.83 1.34
N PHE A 112 -18.13 2.73 2.66
CA PHE A 112 -17.47 3.66 3.59
C PHE A 112 -15.95 3.64 3.41
N LEU A 113 -15.36 2.45 3.36
CA LEU A 113 -13.91 2.29 3.21
C LEU A 113 -13.44 2.74 1.84
N ALA A 114 -14.20 2.44 0.78
CA ALA A 114 -13.87 2.87 -0.56
C ALA A 114 -13.88 4.39 -0.68
N ASP A 115 -14.87 5.04 -0.08
CA ASP A 115 -14.98 6.49 -0.07
C ASP A 115 -13.80 7.12 0.67
N TYR A 116 -13.41 6.54 1.80
CA TYR A 116 -12.23 7.00 2.55
C TYR A 116 -10.98 6.92 1.68
N LEU A 117 -10.77 5.79 1.01
CA LEU A 117 -9.58 5.57 0.19
C LEU A 117 -9.53 6.47 -1.04
N ASN A 118 -10.67 6.87 -1.56
CA ASN A 118 -10.77 7.76 -2.72
C ASN A 118 -10.69 9.23 -2.36
N LYS A 119 -10.79 9.55 -1.08
CA LYS A 119 -10.74 10.92 -0.60
C LYS A 119 -9.33 11.48 -0.76
N ASN A 120 -9.25 12.70 -1.27
CA ASN A 120 -7.96 13.41 -1.43
C ASN A 120 -6.97 12.72 -2.40
N LYS A 121 -7.51 12.17 -3.46
CA LYS A 121 -6.67 11.68 -4.54
C LYS A 121 -5.98 12.81 -5.26
#